data_65188e67d7049d03847b4f44d87aaa7b
#
_entry.id   65188e67d7049d03847b4f44d87aaa7b
#
_cell.length_a   1.000
_cell.length_b   1.000
_cell.length_c   1.000
_cell.angle_alpha   90.00
_cell.angle_beta   90.00
_cell.angle_gamma   90.00
#
_symmetry.space_group_name_H-M   'P 1'
#
loop_
_entity.id
_entity.type
_entity.pdbx_description
1 polymer ?
#
loop_
_entity_poly.entity_id
_entity_poly.type
_entity_poly.pdbx_seq_one_letter_code
_entity_poly.pdbx_strand_id
1 'polypeptide(L)'
;GDPTGACCVGTSCSVTTEADCGGDYLGDGTDCSGDPCGGGGGGDGDTCGEAVTASEGGNPFDTSGNTDSGFGEPDESQCDGTFLDWSGSPDFWFKWTPGSDGTASFSTCDVNSYDTSMVIYEGTSCGALTQIACNGDAADSTGCQGYHSQIDGISVSAGQSYYIRLGGWLADSGPGTLTIEADLGKPSQGACCFGENCEYVTGEACLNNGGEYHGDGVPCSPDLCEAPAQGACCLGTVCDVMTELICNDSGGQYQGDGTDCTGDPCGSSDLGACCIGTNCHQ
;
A
#
# COMPACT_ATOMS: atom_id res chain seq x y z
N GLY A 1 -13.29 -0.04 54.57
CA GLY A 1 -12.26 0.68 53.80
C GLY A 1 -12.78 0.83 52.36
N ASP A 2 -12.28 1.83 51.69
CA ASP A 2 -12.56 2.00 50.26
C ASP A 2 -12.05 0.78 49.49
N PRO A 3 -12.72 0.36 48.43
CA PRO A 3 -12.28 -0.78 47.62
C PRO A 3 -10.89 -0.50 47.03
N THR A 4 -10.07 -1.53 46.91
CA THR A 4 -8.72 -1.45 46.35
C THR A 4 -8.58 -2.37 45.15
N GLY A 5 -7.74 -2.00 44.20
CA GLY A 5 -7.39 -2.77 43.02
C GLY A 5 -5.96 -2.53 42.57
N ALA A 6 -5.51 -3.26 41.57
CA ALA A 6 -4.21 -3.07 40.99
C ALA A 6 -4.11 -1.70 40.29
N CYS A 7 -3.03 -1.00 40.58
CA CYS A 7 -2.67 0.28 39.99
C CYS A 7 -1.32 0.16 39.32
N CYS A 8 -1.26 0.49 38.05
CA CYS A 8 -0.05 0.48 37.24
C CYS A 8 0.52 1.88 37.09
N VAL A 9 1.74 2.09 37.59
CA VAL A 9 2.54 3.30 37.32
C VAL A 9 3.75 2.88 36.49
N GLY A 10 3.62 3.03 35.18
CA GLY A 10 4.53 2.35 34.24
C GLY A 10 4.39 0.83 34.42
N THR A 11 5.47 0.10 34.49
CA THR A 11 5.51 -1.36 34.72
C THR A 11 5.39 -1.76 36.20
N SER A 12 5.30 -0.81 37.12
CA SER A 12 5.19 -1.10 38.55
C SER A 12 3.72 -1.26 38.97
N CYS A 13 3.39 -2.45 39.50
CA CYS A 13 2.08 -2.72 40.06
C CYS A 13 2.05 -2.52 41.59
N SER A 14 1.00 -1.85 42.08
CA SER A 14 0.68 -1.75 43.51
C SER A 14 -0.84 -1.86 43.70
N VAL A 15 -1.27 -2.47 44.81
CA VAL A 15 -2.71 -2.52 45.14
C VAL A 15 -3.03 -1.30 46.00
N THR A 16 -3.92 -0.42 45.47
CA THR A 16 -4.31 0.83 46.13
C THR A 16 -5.77 1.17 45.80
N THR A 17 -6.29 2.27 46.32
CA THR A 17 -7.60 2.80 45.90
C THR A 17 -7.48 3.50 44.55
N GLU A 18 -8.58 3.63 43.82
CA GLU A 18 -8.61 4.40 42.56
C GLU A 18 -8.14 5.84 42.77
N ALA A 19 -8.51 6.46 43.91
CA ALA A 19 -8.13 7.84 44.21
C ALA A 19 -6.63 8.03 44.51
N ASP A 20 -5.95 6.98 44.97
CA ASP A 20 -4.50 7.00 45.27
C ASP A 20 -3.65 6.44 44.13
N CYS A 21 -4.29 5.95 43.04
CA CYS A 21 -3.61 5.45 41.88
C CYS A 21 -3.04 6.62 41.06
N GLY A 22 -1.74 6.70 40.96
CA GLY A 22 -1.02 7.69 40.14
C GLY A 22 -0.87 7.32 38.68
N GLY A 23 -1.50 6.24 38.23
CA GLY A 23 -1.44 5.70 36.88
C GLY A 23 -2.76 5.00 36.48
N ASP A 24 -2.68 3.86 35.83
CA ASP A 24 -3.85 3.13 35.36
C ASP A 24 -4.42 2.23 36.45
N TYR A 25 -5.65 2.52 36.91
CA TYR A 25 -6.36 1.69 37.87
C TYR A 25 -7.15 0.58 37.14
N LEU A 26 -6.87 -0.66 37.50
CA LEU A 26 -7.41 -1.83 36.78
C LEU A 26 -8.76 -2.31 37.33
N GLY A 27 -9.31 -1.61 38.32
CA GLY A 27 -10.61 -1.91 38.92
C GLY A 27 -10.53 -2.58 40.29
N ASP A 28 -11.64 -2.45 41.03
CA ASP A 28 -11.79 -2.98 42.41
C ASP A 28 -11.63 -4.50 42.45
N GLY A 29 -10.86 -4.99 43.42
CA GLY A 29 -10.66 -6.43 43.66
C GLY A 29 -9.64 -7.08 42.72
N THR A 30 -9.01 -6.30 41.84
CA THR A 30 -7.86 -6.77 41.06
C THR A 30 -6.62 -6.74 41.93
N ASP A 31 -5.63 -7.59 41.63
CA ASP A 31 -4.36 -7.63 42.34
C ASP A 31 -3.18 -7.62 41.35
N CYS A 32 -1.96 -7.56 41.85
CA CYS A 32 -0.74 -7.58 41.06
C CYS A 32 -0.27 -8.99 40.68
N SER A 33 -1.11 -10.00 40.81
CA SER A 33 -0.76 -11.37 40.40
C SER A 33 -0.88 -11.54 38.88
N GLY A 34 0.08 -12.17 38.25
CA GLY A 34 0.10 -12.37 36.80
C GLY A 34 0.58 -11.17 36.01
N ASP A 35 1.25 -10.24 36.69
CA ASP A 35 1.86 -9.03 36.13
C ASP A 35 0.92 -8.16 35.27
N PRO A 36 -0.17 -7.66 35.90
CA PRO A 36 -1.18 -6.92 35.14
C PRO A 36 -0.71 -5.55 34.61
N CYS A 37 0.48 -5.12 35.04
CA CYS A 37 1.12 -3.86 34.59
C CYS A 37 2.16 -4.06 33.49
N GLY A 38 2.28 -5.29 32.97
CA GLY A 38 3.22 -5.57 31.89
C GLY A 38 4.69 -5.63 32.33
N GLY A 39 4.99 -5.89 33.63
CA GLY A 39 6.35 -6.03 34.15
C GLY A 39 6.87 -7.47 34.14
N GLY A 40 6.24 -8.41 33.45
CA GLY A 40 6.62 -9.81 33.35
C GLY A 40 7.82 -10.05 32.47
N GLY A 41 9.01 -9.75 32.94
CA GLY A 41 10.28 -10.24 32.35
C GLY A 41 10.67 -9.67 30.99
N GLY A 42 9.77 -9.06 30.24
CA GLY A 42 10.03 -8.41 28.97
C GLY A 42 10.25 -6.90 29.14
N GLY A 43 11.00 -6.28 28.24
CA GLY A 43 11.18 -4.83 28.15
C GLY A 43 9.97 -4.13 27.52
N ASP A 44 10.04 -2.81 27.37
CA ASP A 44 9.10 -2.06 26.53
C ASP A 44 9.01 -2.76 25.17
N GLY A 45 7.78 -2.99 24.67
CA GLY A 45 7.55 -3.66 23.39
C GLY A 45 7.46 -5.19 23.44
N ASP A 46 7.50 -5.85 24.59
CA ASP A 46 7.39 -7.32 24.70
C ASP A 46 6.02 -7.87 24.23
N THR A 47 4.99 -7.07 24.36
CA THR A 47 3.65 -7.42 23.90
C THR A 47 3.04 -6.32 23.00
N CYS A 48 2.06 -6.68 22.22
CA CYS A 48 1.33 -5.70 21.41
C CYS A 48 0.77 -4.54 22.27
N GLY A 49 0.32 -4.83 23.50
CA GLY A 49 -0.21 -3.81 24.42
C GLY A 49 0.84 -2.80 24.89
N GLU A 50 2.10 -3.20 24.85
CA GLU A 50 3.28 -2.41 25.24
C GLU A 50 4.05 -1.88 24.03
N ALA A 51 3.44 -1.95 22.84
CA ALA A 51 4.10 -1.54 21.60
C ALA A 51 4.71 -0.14 21.72
N VAL A 52 6.01 -0.05 21.46
CA VAL A 52 6.76 1.21 21.52
C VAL A 52 6.36 2.08 20.32
N THR A 53 6.14 3.38 20.58
CA THR A 53 5.85 4.32 19.51
C THR A 53 7.07 4.49 18.61
N ALA A 54 6.92 4.13 17.33
CA ALA A 54 7.94 4.33 16.31
C ALA A 54 7.77 5.67 15.60
N SER A 55 8.85 6.15 15.01
CA SER A 55 8.92 7.32 14.14
C SER A 55 9.57 6.96 12.81
N GLU A 56 9.44 7.84 11.82
CA GLU A 56 10.24 7.74 10.59
C GLU A 56 11.74 7.76 10.93
N GLY A 57 12.54 7.00 10.18
CA GLY A 57 13.95 6.75 10.44
C GLY A 57 14.19 5.53 11.32
N GLY A 58 15.31 5.50 12.02
CA GLY A 58 15.76 4.35 12.81
C GLY A 58 15.13 4.31 14.21
N ASN A 59 14.56 3.16 14.57
CA ASN A 59 13.96 2.85 15.86
C ASN A 59 14.70 1.63 16.43
N PRO A 60 15.59 1.81 17.40
CA PRO A 60 16.35 0.71 17.98
C PRO A 60 15.45 -0.22 18.80
N PHE A 61 15.76 -1.51 18.79
CA PHE A 61 15.09 -2.54 19.59
C PHE A 61 16.11 -3.59 20.08
N ASP A 62 15.72 -4.38 21.06
CA ASP A 62 16.48 -5.53 21.53
C ASP A 62 15.52 -6.58 22.08
N THR A 63 15.47 -7.74 21.43
CA THR A 63 14.62 -8.86 21.83
C THR A 63 15.28 -9.79 22.85
N SER A 64 16.55 -9.58 23.22
CA SER A 64 17.31 -10.50 24.12
C SER A 64 16.67 -10.67 25.50
N GLY A 65 15.91 -9.70 25.96
CA GLY A 65 15.20 -9.73 27.24
C GLY A 65 13.71 -9.99 27.14
N ASN A 66 13.18 -10.11 25.92
CA ASN A 66 11.77 -10.25 25.66
C ASN A 66 11.32 -11.73 25.74
N THR A 67 10.03 -11.94 25.74
CA THR A 67 9.40 -13.26 25.72
C THR A 67 8.63 -13.45 24.40
N ASP A 68 8.12 -14.65 24.16
CA ASP A 68 7.07 -14.84 23.15
C ASP A 68 5.78 -14.18 23.65
N SER A 69 5.31 -13.16 22.95
CA SER A 69 4.08 -12.42 23.34
C SER A 69 2.81 -13.27 23.34
N GLY A 70 2.87 -14.49 22.83
CA GLY A 70 1.71 -15.35 22.66
C GLY A 70 0.70 -14.85 21.61
N PHE A 71 1.06 -13.83 20.83
CA PHE A 71 0.27 -13.39 19.68
C PHE A 71 0.44 -14.43 18.56
N GLY A 72 -0.64 -14.99 18.06
CA GLY A 72 -0.65 -16.15 17.15
C GLY A 72 0.38 -16.13 16.01
N GLU A 73 0.54 -17.27 15.37
CA GLU A 73 1.43 -17.41 14.21
C GLU A 73 0.96 -16.50 13.06
N PRO A 74 1.89 -15.84 12.34
CA PRO A 74 1.56 -15.07 11.16
C PRO A 74 0.98 -15.92 10.03
N ASP A 75 0.18 -15.31 9.16
CA ASP A 75 -0.22 -15.91 7.89
C ASP A 75 0.95 -15.82 6.89
N GLU A 76 1.74 -16.89 6.80
CA GLU A 76 2.91 -16.96 5.90
C GLU A 76 2.55 -16.85 4.41
N SER A 77 1.28 -17.05 4.05
CA SER A 77 0.84 -16.87 2.65
C SER A 77 0.92 -15.40 2.18
N GLN A 78 1.04 -14.47 3.12
CA GLN A 78 1.24 -13.05 2.87
C GLN A 78 2.71 -12.63 2.91
N CYS A 79 3.61 -13.56 3.20
CA CYS A 79 5.04 -13.31 3.22
C CYS A 79 5.64 -13.54 1.83
N ASP A 80 6.36 -12.56 1.30
CA ASP A 80 6.92 -12.62 -0.06
C ASP A 80 8.08 -13.62 -0.14
N GLY A 81 7.71 -14.90 -0.27
CA GLY A 81 8.65 -15.99 -0.52
C GLY A 81 9.60 -16.35 0.63
N THR A 82 9.33 -15.90 1.84
CA THR A 82 10.18 -16.10 3.01
C THR A 82 9.51 -16.99 4.04
N PHE A 83 10.33 -17.59 4.92
CA PHE A 83 9.88 -18.44 5.99
C PHE A 83 10.01 -17.71 7.32
N LEU A 84 9.00 -17.86 8.17
CA LEU A 84 8.99 -17.35 9.53
C LEU A 84 8.86 -18.51 10.50
N ASP A 85 9.65 -18.51 11.57
CA ASP A 85 9.49 -19.43 12.69
C ASP A 85 9.31 -18.61 13.98
N TRP A 86 8.06 -18.49 14.40
CA TRP A 86 7.62 -17.73 15.57
C TRP A 86 7.46 -18.57 16.82
N SER A 87 7.67 -19.89 16.70
CA SER A 87 7.46 -20.81 17.82
C SER A 87 8.45 -20.56 18.94
N GLY A 88 7.99 -19.88 19.99
CA GLY A 88 8.81 -19.51 21.15
C GLY A 88 9.83 -18.41 20.88
N SER A 89 9.71 -17.69 19.76
CA SER A 89 10.57 -16.55 19.45
C SER A 89 10.24 -15.37 20.35
N PRO A 90 11.24 -14.78 21.04
CA PRO A 90 11.07 -13.48 21.65
C PRO A 90 10.71 -12.45 20.60
N ASP A 91 9.71 -11.65 20.85
CA ASP A 91 9.30 -10.64 19.89
C ASP A 91 9.32 -9.22 20.48
N PHE A 92 9.30 -8.22 19.59
CA PHE A 92 9.26 -6.81 19.93
C PHE A 92 8.20 -6.13 19.09
N TRP A 93 7.38 -5.28 19.71
CA TRP A 93 6.28 -4.60 19.09
C TRP A 93 6.52 -3.10 19.00
N PHE A 94 6.37 -2.59 17.78
CA PHE A 94 6.27 -1.16 17.53
C PHE A 94 4.85 -0.79 17.10
N LYS A 95 4.50 0.46 17.38
CA LYS A 95 3.30 1.10 16.86
C LYS A 95 3.68 2.39 16.15
N TRP A 96 3.32 2.50 14.90
CA TRP A 96 3.53 3.69 14.09
C TRP A 96 2.21 4.23 13.54
N THR A 97 2.09 5.57 13.49
CA THR A 97 0.88 6.25 12.98
C THR A 97 1.34 7.37 12.06
N PRO A 98 1.17 7.24 10.73
CA PRO A 98 1.55 8.27 9.79
C PRO A 98 0.68 9.51 9.92
N GLY A 99 1.28 10.68 9.73
CA GLY A 99 0.57 11.97 9.77
C GLY A 99 -0.17 12.31 8.47
N SER A 100 0.10 11.61 7.38
CA SER A 100 -0.51 11.80 6.06
C SER A 100 -0.61 10.47 5.33
N ASP A 101 -1.47 10.42 4.31
CA ASP A 101 -1.53 9.30 3.38
C ASP A 101 -0.23 9.21 2.57
N GLY A 102 0.12 8.01 2.13
CA GLY A 102 1.30 7.79 1.32
C GLY A 102 1.69 6.33 1.20
N THR A 103 2.99 6.09 1.07
CA THR A 103 3.59 4.76 1.10
C THR A 103 4.70 4.71 2.14
N ALA A 104 4.94 3.53 2.72
CA ALA A 104 6.03 3.31 3.66
C ALA A 104 6.74 2.00 3.36
N SER A 105 8.03 1.97 3.69
CA SER A 105 8.91 0.80 3.69
C SER A 105 9.44 0.59 5.10
N PHE A 106 9.59 -0.67 5.48
CA PHE A 106 10.01 -1.11 6.80
C PHE A 106 11.18 -2.07 6.63
N SER A 107 12.26 -1.89 7.37
CA SER A 107 13.41 -2.79 7.29
C SER A 107 14.17 -2.94 8.59
N THR A 108 14.82 -4.09 8.75
CA THR A 108 15.82 -4.36 9.78
C THR A 108 17.23 -4.49 9.19
N CYS A 109 17.47 -3.85 8.06
CA CYS A 109 18.67 -3.97 7.22
C CYS A 109 19.88 -3.21 7.80
N ASP A 110 20.14 -3.28 9.08
CA ASP A 110 21.34 -2.75 9.70
C ASP A 110 22.37 -3.85 9.99
N VAL A 111 23.62 -3.44 10.23
CA VAL A 111 24.74 -4.38 10.45
C VAL A 111 24.68 -5.10 11.81
N ASN A 112 23.81 -4.69 12.71
CA ASN A 112 23.72 -5.21 14.07
C ASN A 112 22.50 -6.12 14.25
N SER A 113 21.54 -6.11 13.33
CA SER A 113 20.38 -7.00 13.39
C SER A 113 20.80 -8.47 13.27
N TYR A 114 20.09 -9.33 13.98
CA TYR A 114 20.19 -10.78 13.87
C TYR A 114 19.33 -11.26 12.70
N ASP A 115 19.13 -12.58 12.56
CA ASP A 115 18.20 -13.18 11.59
C ASP A 115 16.76 -12.85 11.98
N THR A 116 16.25 -11.73 11.40
CA THR A 116 14.99 -11.13 11.83
C THR A 116 13.80 -11.61 11.02
N SER A 117 12.65 -11.69 11.67
CA SER A 117 11.34 -11.85 11.05
C SER A 117 10.47 -10.65 11.38
N MET A 118 9.72 -10.14 10.38
CA MET A 118 8.89 -8.96 10.52
C MET A 118 7.48 -9.20 10.01
N VAL A 119 6.49 -8.75 10.78
CA VAL A 119 5.08 -8.76 10.38
C VAL A 119 4.49 -7.38 10.59
N ILE A 120 3.72 -6.91 9.62
CA ILE A 120 3.00 -5.64 9.70
C ILE A 120 1.51 -5.93 9.80
N TYR A 121 0.89 -5.28 10.76
CA TYR A 121 -0.54 -5.30 10.98
C TYR A 121 -1.11 -3.89 10.90
N GLU A 122 -2.33 -3.77 10.43
CA GLU A 122 -3.14 -2.57 10.61
C GLU A 122 -4.25 -2.83 11.61
N GLY A 123 -4.64 -1.80 12.36
CA GLY A 123 -5.74 -1.91 13.31
C GLY A 123 -5.76 -0.79 14.34
N THR A 124 -6.84 -0.75 15.12
CA THR A 124 -7.04 0.29 16.15
C THR A 124 -6.60 -0.17 17.53
N SER A 125 -6.46 -1.48 17.74
CA SER A 125 -6.05 -2.08 19.01
C SER A 125 -5.55 -3.51 18.79
N CYS A 126 -4.80 -4.04 19.75
CA CYS A 126 -4.23 -5.41 19.68
C CYS A 126 -5.26 -6.53 19.51
N GLY A 127 -6.52 -6.31 19.93
CA GLY A 127 -7.60 -7.27 19.73
C GLY A 127 -8.29 -7.20 18.36
N ALA A 128 -7.88 -6.26 17.48
CA ALA A 128 -8.49 -5.99 16.19
C ALA A 128 -7.42 -5.65 15.15
N LEU A 129 -6.37 -6.48 15.08
CA LEU A 129 -5.30 -6.36 14.10
C LEU A 129 -5.57 -7.26 12.89
N THR A 130 -5.29 -6.73 11.71
CA THR A 130 -5.28 -7.46 10.45
C THR A 130 -3.86 -7.46 9.90
N GLN A 131 -3.29 -8.63 9.66
CA GLN A 131 -1.99 -8.74 9.00
C GLN A 131 -2.11 -8.23 7.56
N ILE A 132 -1.15 -7.41 7.14
CA ILE A 132 -1.12 -6.83 5.79
C ILE A 132 0.15 -7.20 5.02
N ALA A 133 1.25 -7.53 5.72
CA ALA A 133 2.48 -7.99 5.10
C ALA A 133 3.37 -8.71 6.11
N CYS A 134 4.29 -9.52 5.63
CA CYS A 134 5.39 -10.10 6.41
C CYS A 134 6.60 -10.41 5.52
N ASN A 135 7.77 -10.46 6.15
CA ASN A 135 9.02 -10.82 5.50
C ASN A 135 10.02 -11.35 6.55
N GLY A 136 10.75 -12.43 6.23
CA GLY A 136 11.83 -12.98 7.06
C GLY A 136 13.20 -12.83 6.41
N ASP A 137 13.26 -12.76 5.07
CA ASP A 137 14.51 -12.70 4.32
C ASP A 137 14.41 -11.65 3.21
N ALA A 138 15.15 -10.56 3.35
CA ALA A 138 15.25 -9.51 2.33
C ALA A 138 16.23 -9.90 1.21
N ALA A 139 16.20 -11.14 0.76
CA ALA A 139 17.09 -11.64 -0.25
C ALA A 139 17.16 -10.70 -1.46
N ASP A 140 18.36 -10.34 -1.88
CA ASP A 140 18.66 -9.52 -3.07
C ASP A 140 18.35 -8.01 -2.95
N SER A 141 17.94 -7.48 -1.81
CA SER A 141 17.80 -6.02 -1.69
C SER A 141 19.16 -5.36 -1.48
N THR A 142 19.37 -4.25 -2.19
CA THR A 142 20.63 -3.48 -2.09
C THR A 142 20.76 -2.84 -0.70
N GLY A 143 21.79 -3.23 0.05
CA GLY A 143 22.08 -2.68 1.38
C GLY A 143 21.49 -3.46 2.54
N CYS A 144 20.80 -4.56 2.28
CA CYS A 144 20.29 -5.47 3.27
C CYS A 144 21.05 -6.80 3.26
N GLN A 145 21.26 -7.42 4.42
CA GLN A 145 21.80 -8.78 4.47
C GLN A 145 20.67 -9.79 4.20
N GLY A 146 21.00 -10.95 3.65
CA GLY A 146 20.03 -11.93 3.18
C GLY A 146 19.09 -12.52 4.26
N TYR A 147 19.41 -12.33 5.53
CA TYR A 147 18.62 -12.79 6.68
C TYR A 147 17.94 -11.65 7.45
N HIS A 148 17.91 -10.46 6.89
CA HIS A 148 17.20 -9.33 7.48
C HIS A 148 15.86 -9.15 6.78
N SER A 149 14.90 -8.57 7.47
CA SER A 149 13.57 -8.34 6.92
C SER A 149 13.49 -7.00 6.20
N GLN A 150 12.76 -6.97 5.08
CA GLN A 150 12.41 -5.75 4.37
C GLN A 150 11.03 -5.90 3.73
N ILE A 151 10.19 -4.91 3.91
CA ILE A 151 8.84 -4.82 3.33
C ILE A 151 8.70 -3.43 2.73
N ASP A 152 8.48 -3.35 1.42
CA ASP A 152 8.43 -2.11 0.66
C ASP A 152 7.03 -1.77 0.17
N GLY A 153 6.76 -0.48 0.01
CA GLY A 153 5.60 0.02 -0.74
C GLY A 153 4.25 -0.20 -0.08
N ILE A 154 4.20 -0.34 1.24
CA ILE A 154 2.92 -0.45 1.97
C ILE A 154 2.17 0.87 1.86
N SER A 155 0.94 0.83 1.31
CA SER A 155 0.03 1.98 1.32
C SER A 155 -0.42 2.28 2.73
N VAL A 156 -0.26 3.53 3.16
CA VAL A 156 -0.59 3.95 4.53
C VAL A 156 -1.53 5.16 4.52
N SER A 157 -2.42 5.21 5.53
CA SER A 157 -3.42 6.25 5.67
C SER A 157 -3.16 7.12 6.91
N ALA A 158 -3.38 8.42 6.78
CA ALA A 158 -3.24 9.39 7.86
C ALA A 158 -4.05 8.99 9.10
N GLY A 159 -3.40 8.95 10.26
CA GLY A 159 -4.04 8.62 11.53
C GLY A 159 -4.37 7.14 11.74
N GLN A 160 -4.17 6.27 10.75
CA GLN A 160 -4.27 4.82 10.90
C GLN A 160 -3.05 4.30 11.69
N SER A 161 -3.28 3.39 12.63
CA SER A 161 -2.17 2.77 13.36
C SER A 161 -1.73 1.49 12.67
N TYR A 162 -0.42 1.36 12.54
CA TYR A 162 0.29 0.18 12.05
C TYR A 162 1.11 -0.39 13.20
N TYR A 163 1.00 -1.70 13.40
CA TYR A 163 1.77 -2.43 14.40
C TYR A 163 2.78 -3.29 13.69
N ILE A 164 4.04 -3.19 14.10
CA ILE A 164 5.15 -3.92 13.53
C ILE A 164 5.66 -4.89 14.60
N ARG A 165 5.52 -6.20 14.35
CA ARG A 165 6.04 -7.26 15.18
C ARG A 165 7.36 -7.73 14.61
N LEU A 166 8.40 -7.72 15.42
CA LEU A 166 9.74 -8.19 15.09
C LEU A 166 10.07 -9.41 15.98
N GLY A 167 10.55 -10.45 15.37
CA GLY A 167 11.07 -11.65 16.04
C GLY A 167 12.26 -12.18 15.29
N GLY A 168 12.63 -13.43 15.52
CA GLY A 168 13.77 -14.04 14.85
C GLY A 168 13.51 -15.46 14.40
N TRP A 169 14.30 -15.91 13.42
CA TRP A 169 14.31 -17.29 12.96
C TRP A 169 14.75 -18.23 14.06
N LEU A 170 14.02 -19.33 14.28
CA LEU A 170 14.31 -20.35 15.29
C LEU A 170 14.56 -19.77 16.70
N ALA A 171 13.80 -18.78 17.11
CA ALA A 171 13.93 -18.06 18.36
C ALA A 171 15.28 -17.29 18.50
N ASP A 172 15.89 -16.92 17.39
CA ASP A 172 17.03 -15.99 17.40
C ASP A 172 16.61 -14.65 17.98
N SER A 173 17.49 -14.00 18.70
CA SER A 173 17.17 -12.78 19.44
C SER A 173 18.40 -11.88 19.57
N GLY A 174 18.17 -10.59 19.69
CA GLY A 174 19.27 -9.63 19.81
C GLY A 174 18.85 -8.19 19.57
N PRO A 175 19.83 -7.29 19.52
CA PRO A 175 19.61 -5.90 19.15
C PRO A 175 19.41 -5.76 17.64
N GLY A 176 18.71 -4.70 17.25
CA GLY A 176 18.53 -4.29 15.86
C GLY A 176 17.94 -2.90 15.76
N THR A 177 17.70 -2.46 14.54
CA THR A 177 17.05 -1.18 14.25
C THR A 177 15.94 -1.40 13.22
N LEU A 178 14.69 -1.10 13.60
CA LEU A 178 13.61 -0.95 12.65
C LEU A 178 13.75 0.41 11.97
N THR A 179 13.99 0.41 10.67
CA THR A 179 13.98 1.63 9.86
C THR A 179 12.64 1.76 9.16
N ILE A 180 11.98 2.91 9.33
CA ILE A 180 10.75 3.28 8.65
C ILE A 180 11.07 4.40 7.69
N GLU A 181 10.95 4.14 6.39
CA GLU A 181 11.06 5.15 5.35
C GLU A 181 9.67 5.38 4.76
N ALA A 182 9.17 6.61 4.86
CA ALA A 182 7.83 6.92 4.39
C ALA A 182 7.85 8.10 3.41
N ASP A 183 7.10 7.95 2.33
CA ASP A 183 6.80 9.03 1.38
C ASP A 183 5.38 9.54 1.66
N LEU A 184 5.28 10.37 2.68
CA LEU A 184 4.02 10.92 3.21
C LEU A 184 3.78 12.32 2.65
N GLY A 185 2.53 12.60 2.33
CA GLY A 185 2.11 13.94 1.93
C GLY A 185 2.47 14.34 0.50
N LYS A 186 3.03 13.45 -0.28
CA LYS A 186 2.98 13.54 -1.73
C LYS A 186 1.82 12.68 -2.19
N PRO A 187 0.73 13.27 -2.64
CA PRO A 187 -0.31 12.50 -3.30
C PRO A 187 0.35 11.72 -4.43
N SER A 188 0.04 10.43 -4.53
CA SER A 188 0.55 9.57 -5.59
C SER A 188 0.38 10.29 -6.93
N GLN A 189 1.44 10.34 -7.71
CA GLN A 189 1.44 10.94 -9.03
C GLN A 189 1.45 9.85 -10.09
N GLY A 190 0.86 10.15 -11.21
CA GLY A 190 0.87 9.29 -12.38
C GLY A 190 0.62 10.09 -13.65
N ALA A 191 0.66 9.42 -14.77
CA ALA A 191 0.44 10.05 -16.05
C ALA A 191 -0.98 10.61 -16.16
N CYS A 192 -1.08 11.85 -16.56
CA CYS A 192 -2.30 12.57 -16.88
C CYS A 192 -2.24 13.07 -18.31
N CYS A 193 -3.24 12.74 -19.12
CA CYS A 193 -3.35 13.18 -20.48
C CYS A 193 -4.26 14.41 -20.60
N PHE A 194 -3.71 15.51 -21.06
CA PHE A 194 -4.44 16.72 -21.49
C PHE A 194 -4.41 16.79 -23.03
N GLY A 195 -5.32 16.02 -23.66
CA GLY A 195 -5.22 15.74 -25.09
C GLY A 195 -3.95 14.92 -25.36
N GLU A 196 -3.08 15.40 -26.25
CA GLU A 196 -1.83 14.72 -26.62
C GLU A 196 -0.66 15.00 -25.65
N ASN A 197 -0.86 15.88 -24.66
CA ASN A 197 0.20 16.22 -23.71
C ASN A 197 0.07 15.36 -22.46
N CYS A 198 1.18 14.72 -22.06
CA CYS A 198 1.28 13.98 -20.83
C CYS A 198 2.00 14.79 -19.76
N GLU A 199 1.39 14.88 -18.58
CA GLU A 199 2.00 15.46 -17.38
C GLU A 199 1.97 14.43 -16.25
N TYR A 200 3.04 14.40 -15.44
CA TYR A 200 3.13 13.52 -14.28
C TYR A 200 2.62 14.27 -13.05
N VAL A 201 1.34 14.08 -12.72
CA VAL A 201 0.63 14.83 -11.66
C VAL A 201 -0.24 13.90 -10.83
N THR A 202 -0.82 14.43 -9.76
CA THR A 202 -1.76 13.66 -8.93
C THR A 202 -3.07 13.42 -9.65
N GLY A 203 -3.76 12.31 -9.33
CA GLY A 203 -5.07 12.02 -9.89
C GLY A 203 -6.07 13.16 -9.67
N GLU A 204 -6.06 13.77 -8.47
CA GLU A 204 -6.91 14.91 -8.16
C GLU A 204 -6.59 16.14 -9.03
N ALA A 205 -5.29 16.48 -9.17
CA ALA A 205 -4.87 17.59 -10.01
C ALA A 205 -5.21 17.34 -11.49
N CYS A 206 -5.05 16.11 -11.96
CA CYS A 206 -5.42 15.69 -13.31
C CYS A 206 -6.91 15.92 -13.58
N LEU A 207 -7.76 15.34 -12.75
CA LEU A 207 -9.23 15.40 -12.91
C LEU A 207 -9.77 16.82 -12.76
N ASN A 208 -9.26 17.60 -11.78
CA ASN A 208 -9.66 18.98 -11.56
C ASN A 208 -9.31 19.91 -12.74
N ASN A 209 -8.28 19.58 -13.51
CA ASN A 209 -7.87 20.31 -14.71
C ASN A 209 -8.42 19.69 -16.02
N GLY A 210 -9.33 18.72 -15.91
CA GLY A 210 -10.01 18.09 -17.07
C GLY A 210 -9.14 17.13 -17.86
N GLY A 211 -8.11 16.56 -17.25
CA GLY A 211 -7.26 15.52 -17.83
C GLY A 211 -7.82 14.12 -17.62
N GLU A 212 -7.27 13.16 -18.35
CA GLU A 212 -7.51 11.72 -18.18
C GLU A 212 -6.36 11.12 -17.37
N TYR A 213 -6.67 10.60 -16.17
CA TYR A 213 -5.68 10.03 -15.26
C TYR A 213 -5.50 8.53 -15.51
N HIS A 214 -4.26 8.10 -15.75
CA HIS A 214 -3.93 6.71 -16.09
C HIS A 214 -3.52 5.85 -14.89
N GLY A 215 -3.53 6.41 -13.67
CA GLY A 215 -3.23 5.70 -12.43
C GLY A 215 -1.89 6.08 -11.81
N ASP A 216 -1.79 5.79 -10.50
CA ASP A 216 -0.61 6.07 -9.69
C ASP A 216 0.61 5.30 -10.20
N GLY A 217 1.76 5.97 -10.22
CA GLY A 217 3.02 5.36 -10.66
C GLY A 217 3.14 5.10 -12.16
N VAL A 218 2.09 5.31 -12.96
CA VAL A 218 2.15 5.15 -14.42
C VAL A 218 3.00 6.27 -15.00
N PRO A 219 4.12 5.98 -15.67
CA PRO A 219 4.96 7.02 -16.27
C PRO A 219 4.35 7.57 -17.54
N CYS A 220 4.61 8.84 -17.84
CA CYS A 220 4.35 9.39 -19.15
C CYS A 220 5.20 8.68 -20.22
N SER A 221 4.55 8.08 -21.21
CA SER A 221 5.18 7.55 -22.40
C SER A 221 4.71 8.31 -23.65
N PRO A 222 5.47 8.34 -24.73
CA PRO A 222 5.09 9.07 -25.93
C PRO A 222 3.73 8.69 -26.49
N ASP A 223 3.35 7.43 -26.35
CA ASP A 223 2.13 6.87 -26.98
C ASP A 223 0.93 6.86 -26.02
N LEU A 224 1.12 7.21 -24.75
CA LEU A 224 0.07 7.07 -23.72
C LEU A 224 -1.10 8.02 -23.91
N CYS A 225 -0.80 9.23 -24.36
CA CYS A 225 -1.77 10.32 -24.57
C CYS A 225 -2.05 10.59 -26.06
N GLU A 226 -1.60 9.70 -26.94
CA GLU A 226 -1.94 9.86 -28.34
C GLU A 226 -3.44 9.77 -28.54
N ALA A 227 -3.99 10.77 -29.20
CA ALA A 227 -5.39 10.70 -29.62
C ALA A 227 -5.56 9.45 -30.51
N PRO A 228 -6.61 8.66 -30.29
CA PRO A 228 -6.85 7.50 -31.13
C PRO A 228 -6.90 7.95 -32.59
N ALA A 229 -6.13 7.25 -33.42
CA ALA A 229 -6.00 7.56 -34.82
C ALA A 229 -7.40 7.68 -35.48
N GLN A 230 -7.56 8.68 -36.32
CA GLN A 230 -8.79 8.92 -37.05
C GLN A 230 -8.60 8.66 -38.53
N GLY A 231 -9.66 8.23 -39.20
CA GLY A 231 -9.66 8.02 -40.61
C GLY A 231 -11.07 8.19 -41.20
N ALA A 232 -11.15 8.17 -42.50
CA ALA A 232 -12.41 8.27 -43.20
C ALA A 232 -13.34 7.08 -42.84
N CYS A 233 -14.56 7.38 -42.48
CA CYS A 233 -15.63 6.43 -42.22
C CYS A 233 -16.77 6.61 -43.21
N CYS A 234 -17.16 5.54 -43.87
CA CYS A 234 -18.25 5.54 -44.81
C CYS A 234 -19.56 5.05 -44.16
N LEU A 235 -20.46 5.98 -43.91
CA LEU A 235 -21.84 5.70 -43.48
C LEU A 235 -22.75 5.69 -44.71
N GLY A 236 -22.72 4.61 -45.48
CA GLY A 236 -23.32 4.55 -46.80
C GLY A 236 -22.52 5.39 -47.81
N THR A 237 -23.14 6.45 -48.33
CA THR A 237 -22.48 7.41 -49.25
C THR A 237 -21.95 8.67 -48.55
N VAL A 238 -22.14 8.76 -47.23
CA VAL A 238 -21.67 9.88 -46.44
C VAL A 238 -20.31 9.54 -45.86
N CYS A 239 -19.32 10.41 -46.03
CA CYS A 239 -18.02 10.28 -45.44
C CYS A 239 -17.84 11.26 -44.29
N ASP A 240 -17.33 10.76 -43.18
CA ASP A 240 -16.93 11.56 -42.03
C ASP A 240 -15.59 11.05 -41.48
N VAL A 241 -14.82 11.90 -40.79
CA VAL A 241 -13.53 11.51 -40.21
C VAL A 241 -13.73 11.25 -38.72
N MET A 242 -13.47 10.01 -38.31
CA MET A 242 -13.66 9.56 -36.92
C MET A 242 -12.74 8.39 -36.63
N THR A 243 -12.73 7.95 -35.38
CA THR A 243 -11.98 6.75 -34.96
C THR A 243 -12.63 5.48 -35.52
N GLU A 244 -11.84 4.42 -35.68
CA GLU A 244 -12.35 3.11 -36.11
C GLU A 244 -13.49 2.61 -35.23
N LEU A 245 -13.36 2.79 -33.91
CA LEU A 245 -14.38 2.37 -32.93
C LEU A 245 -15.73 3.07 -33.20
N ILE A 246 -15.70 4.40 -33.29
CA ILE A 246 -16.92 5.19 -33.52
C ILE A 246 -17.53 4.85 -34.88
N CYS A 247 -16.69 4.64 -35.88
CA CYS A 247 -17.15 4.23 -37.24
C CYS A 247 -17.89 2.89 -37.20
N ASN A 248 -17.30 1.89 -36.55
CA ASN A 248 -17.89 0.56 -36.43
C ASN A 248 -19.17 0.57 -35.59
N ASP A 249 -19.20 1.30 -34.48
CA ASP A 249 -20.41 1.46 -33.64
C ASP A 249 -21.55 2.18 -34.39
N SER A 250 -21.20 3.06 -35.32
CA SER A 250 -22.16 3.76 -36.17
C SER A 250 -22.60 2.92 -37.39
N GLY A 251 -22.09 1.70 -37.53
CA GLY A 251 -22.40 0.80 -38.64
C GLY A 251 -21.73 1.22 -39.95
N GLY A 252 -20.65 1.99 -39.89
CA GLY A 252 -19.87 2.45 -41.01
C GLY A 252 -18.76 1.49 -41.43
N GLN A 253 -18.11 1.82 -42.54
CA GLN A 253 -16.89 1.15 -43.00
C GLN A 253 -15.70 2.08 -42.82
N TYR A 254 -14.79 1.69 -41.97
CA TYR A 254 -13.57 2.42 -41.72
C TYR A 254 -12.53 2.22 -42.82
N GLN A 255 -11.94 3.29 -43.33
CA GLN A 255 -11.04 3.26 -44.48
C GLN A 255 -9.58 3.23 -44.10
N GLY A 256 -9.27 3.22 -42.77
CA GLY A 256 -7.90 3.19 -42.22
C GLY A 256 -7.45 4.53 -41.63
N ASP A 257 -6.47 4.43 -40.74
CA ASP A 257 -5.90 5.57 -40.03
C ASP A 257 -5.27 6.59 -40.99
N GLY A 258 -5.48 7.88 -40.70
CA GLY A 258 -4.91 8.97 -41.49
C GLY A 258 -5.55 9.16 -42.86
N THR A 259 -6.61 8.39 -43.21
CA THR A 259 -7.40 8.63 -44.42
C THR A 259 -8.39 9.78 -44.18
N ASP A 260 -8.73 10.49 -45.23
CA ASP A 260 -9.68 11.60 -45.18
C ASP A 260 -10.82 11.38 -46.20
N CYS A 261 -11.79 12.28 -46.21
CA CYS A 261 -12.94 12.22 -47.10
C CYS A 261 -12.67 12.84 -48.49
N THR A 262 -11.38 13.14 -48.82
CA THR A 262 -11.03 13.66 -50.13
C THR A 262 -11.01 12.54 -51.18
N GLY A 263 -11.52 12.81 -52.35
CA GLY A 263 -11.52 11.83 -53.46
C GLY A 263 -12.64 10.82 -53.43
N ASP A 264 -13.69 11.07 -52.62
CA ASP A 264 -14.90 10.22 -52.51
C ASP A 264 -14.62 8.75 -52.14
N PRO A 265 -13.98 8.49 -50.96
CA PRO A 265 -13.64 7.13 -50.54
C PRO A 265 -14.87 6.26 -50.28
N CYS A 266 -16.04 6.86 -50.09
CA CYS A 266 -17.32 6.15 -49.83
C CYS A 266 -18.10 5.83 -51.09
N GLY A 267 -17.54 6.21 -52.25
CA GLY A 267 -18.18 5.95 -53.53
C GLY A 267 -19.59 6.49 -53.57
N SER A 268 -19.76 7.78 -53.81
CA SER A 268 -21.05 8.18 -54.40
C SER A 268 -21.21 7.27 -55.60
N SER A 269 -22.23 6.39 -55.59
CA SER A 269 -22.50 5.54 -56.71
C SER A 269 -22.55 6.44 -57.93
N ASP A 270 -21.46 6.51 -58.71
CA ASP A 270 -21.57 6.95 -60.06
C ASP A 270 -22.68 6.07 -60.65
N LEU A 271 -23.84 6.65 -60.72
CA LEU A 271 -24.90 6.08 -61.56
C LEU A 271 -24.32 6.09 -62.95
N GLY A 272 -23.63 4.99 -63.28
CA GLY A 272 -23.07 4.82 -64.59
C GLY A 272 -24.21 5.08 -65.60
N ALA A 273 -23.95 5.97 -66.53
CA ALA A 273 -24.94 6.27 -67.57
C ALA A 273 -25.41 4.96 -68.19
N CYS A 274 -26.66 4.60 -67.95
CA CYS A 274 -27.25 3.45 -68.59
C CYS A 274 -27.70 3.86 -69.97
N CYS A 275 -26.92 3.43 -70.96
CA CYS A 275 -27.29 3.69 -72.38
C CYS A 275 -28.14 2.54 -72.89
N ILE A 276 -29.36 2.86 -73.25
CA ILE A 276 -30.26 1.94 -74.02
C ILE A 276 -30.31 2.46 -75.44
N GLY A 277 -29.56 1.83 -76.35
CA GLY A 277 -29.41 2.25 -77.76
C GLY A 277 -28.52 3.54 -77.81
N THR A 278 -29.01 4.58 -78.48
CA THR A 278 -28.33 5.88 -78.63
C THR A 278 -28.70 6.87 -77.55
N ASN A 279 -29.53 6.50 -76.57
CA ASN A 279 -29.97 7.38 -75.47
C ASN A 279 -29.32 6.93 -74.17
N CYS A 280 -28.44 7.81 -73.55
CA CYS A 280 -27.87 7.65 -72.24
C CYS A 280 -28.62 8.54 -71.23
N HIS A 281 -29.05 7.94 -70.13
CA HIS A 281 -29.64 8.66 -68.95
C HIS A 281 -28.73 8.49 -67.78
N GLN A 282 -28.50 9.58 -67.06
CA GLN A 282 -27.87 9.59 -65.75
C GLN A 282 -28.90 9.33 -64.67
#